data_1028e0ed5e67e9bd9c6ded75332fc6f8
#
_entry.id   1028e0ed5e67e9bd9c6ded75332fc6f8
#
_cell.length_a   1.000
_cell.length_b   1.000
_cell.length_c   1.000
_cell.angle_alpha   90.00
_cell.angle_beta   90.00
_cell.angle_gamma   90.00
#
_symmetry.space_group_name_H-M   'P 1'
#
loop_
_entity.id
_entity.type
_entity.pdbx_description
1 polymer ?
#
loop_
_entity_poly.entity_id
_entity_poly.type
_entity_poly.pdbx_seq_one_letter_code
_entity_poly.pdbx_strand_id
1 'polypeptide(L)'
;MEWIHEAHYAEEMEKTAEPYLAKRRKDLFFPVQQKETGKERLFPVQQNETEKVPKLHVIRYTADQPKGVLVISHGFTESAPKYEELTFYFLQAGYHVYLPEHMGHGTSYRMTEDPSMVYVDHWKRYVQELLQVCHAAKSENPELPLSLFAHSMGGGIGASVAATEPELFYRVVLSSPMIRPLTGNVPWPLAWIIAEGACLLGKGKTYVPGQKPYQGNEAFEDSASTSEPRFARYHAIRDAHPEYQINGASYGWLANAIRMSLFLQHRGWRNMKAPMLIFRSESDQYVSLDALKCFAEKIQKHGIVPCEYVMIPGTRHELYSTPDAVLQDYMERILRFLSEG
;
A
#
# COMPACT_ATOMS: atom_id res chain seq x y z
N MET A 1 -2.80 1.75 25.49
CA MET A 1 -2.39 0.93 24.32
C MET A 1 -1.34 -0.05 24.77
N GLU A 2 -1.52 -1.33 24.46
CA GLU A 2 -0.53 -2.38 24.70
C GLU A 2 0.42 -2.39 23.51
N TRP A 3 1.72 -2.29 23.78
CA TRP A 3 2.77 -2.29 22.75
C TRP A 3 3.40 -3.66 22.62
N ILE A 4 3.84 -4.00 21.43
CA ILE A 4 4.64 -5.19 21.11
C ILE A 4 6.11 -4.77 21.10
N HIS A 5 6.96 -5.52 21.82
CA HIS A 5 8.37 -5.15 22.02
C HIS A 5 9.32 -6.03 21.21
N GLU A 6 10.34 -5.41 20.61
CA GLU A 6 11.35 -6.13 19.81
C GLU A 6 12.01 -7.27 20.59
N ALA A 7 12.29 -7.06 21.87
CA ALA A 7 12.97 -8.04 22.72
C ALA A 7 12.24 -9.40 22.81
N HIS A 8 10.90 -9.38 22.65
CA HIS A 8 10.03 -10.55 22.74
C HIS A 8 9.07 -10.61 21.55
N TYR A 9 9.44 -10.02 20.42
CA TYR A 9 8.54 -9.70 19.32
C TYR A 9 7.71 -10.89 18.82
N ALA A 10 8.38 -12.02 18.50
CA ALA A 10 7.68 -13.19 17.99
C ALA A 10 6.69 -13.78 19.04
N GLU A 11 7.11 -13.84 20.30
CA GLU A 11 6.30 -14.36 21.39
C GLU A 11 5.08 -13.45 21.69
N GLU A 12 5.28 -12.13 21.76
CA GLU A 12 4.21 -11.18 21.99
C GLU A 12 3.23 -11.10 20.81
N MET A 13 3.72 -11.20 19.57
CA MET A 13 2.84 -11.33 18.41
C MET A 13 1.97 -12.58 18.51
N GLU A 14 2.57 -13.75 18.76
CA GLU A 14 1.87 -15.05 18.85
C GLU A 14 0.87 -15.09 20.02
N LYS A 15 1.26 -14.59 21.19
CA LYS A 15 0.44 -14.72 22.41
C LYS A 15 -0.55 -13.60 22.62
N THR A 16 -0.29 -12.39 22.08
CA THR A 16 -1.10 -11.19 22.31
C THR A 16 -1.78 -10.69 21.04
N ALA A 17 -1.01 -10.31 20.00
CA ALA A 17 -1.57 -9.65 18.83
C ALA A 17 -2.40 -10.60 17.95
N GLU A 18 -1.86 -11.77 17.60
CA GLU A 18 -2.54 -12.72 16.72
C GLU A 18 -3.88 -13.22 17.29
N PRO A 19 -3.98 -13.65 18.57
CA PRO A 19 -5.27 -14.05 19.14
C PRO A 19 -6.29 -12.90 19.23
N TYR A 20 -5.80 -11.68 19.46
CA TYR A 20 -6.63 -10.48 19.46
C TYR A 20 -7.20 -10.19 18.06
N LEU A 21 -6.35 -10.28 17.04
CA LEU A 21 -6.71 -10.08 15.64
C LEU A 21 -7.64 -11.18 15.13
N ALA A 22 -7.34 -12.45 15.44
CA ALA A 22 -8.12 -13.60 14.97
C ALA A 22 -9.59 -13.54 15.42
N LYS A 23 -9.87 -13.05 16.61
CA LYS A 23 -11.25 -12.88 17.14
C LYS A 23 -12.04 -11.78 16.40
N ARG A 24 -11.35 -10.86 15.70
CA ARG A 24 -11.92 -9.66 15.08
C ARG A 24 -11.86 -9.69 13.57
N ARG A 25 -11.18 -10.69 13.00
CA ARG A 25 -10.92 -10.86 11.58
C ARG A 25 -12.12 -11.45 10.83
N LYS A 26 -12.39 -10.91 9.66
CA LYS A 26 -13.25 -11.50 8.65
C LYS A 26 -12.63 -11.32 7.27
N ASP A 27 -12.47 -12.43 6.56
CA ASP A 27 -11.99 -12.44 5.18
C ASP A 27 -13.16 -12.20 4.23
N LEU A 28 -13.01 -11.26 3.32
CA LEU A 28 -13.98 -10.83 2.32
C LEU A 28 -13.37 -10.97 0.92
N PHE A 29 -14.19 -11.27 -0.06
CA PHE A 29 -13.76 -11.41 -1.45
C PHE A 29 -14.66 -10.57 -2.34
N PHE A 30 -14.14 -9.44 -2.81
CA PHE A 30 -14.86 -8.55 -3.72
C PHE A 30 -14.68 -8.99 -5.17
N PRO A 31 -15.77 -9.18 -5.93
CA PRO A 31 -15.64 -9.41 -7.36
C PRO A 31 -15.05 -8.18 -8.03
N VAL A 32 -14.13 -8.39 -8.95
CA VAL A 32 -13.53 -7.30 -9.72
C VAL A 32 -14.59 -6.72 -10.66
N GLN A 33 -14.97 -5.45 -10.42
CA GLN A 33 -15.98 -4.77 -11.22
C GLN A 33 -15.41 -4.43 -12.61
N GLN A 34 -16.07 -4.93 -13.65
CA GLN A 34 -15.90 -4.46 -15.01
C GLN A 34 -16.87 -3.29 -15.21
N LYS A 35 -16.43 -2.04 -15.05
CA LYS A 35 -17.27 -0.91 -15.48
C LYS A 35 -17.27 -0.88 -17.00
N GLU A 36 -18.44 -1.18 -17.60
CA GLU A 36 -18.77 -0.78 -18.96
C GLU A 36 -18.99 0.75 -18.94
N THR A 37 -17.94 1.51 -19.17
CA THR A 37 -18.09 2.92 -19.53
C THR A 37 -18.23 2.98 -21.05
N GLY A 38 -19.38 3.46 -21.52
CA GLY A 38 -19.69 3.54 -22.93
C GLY A 38 -18.62 4.30 -23.72
N LYS A 39 -17.78 3.54 -24.40
CA LYS A 39 -16.74 3.73 -25.41
C LYS A 39 -15.31 3.34 -25.02
N GLU A 40 -14.99 3.11 -23.75
CA GLU A 40 -13.70 2.50 -23.38
C GLU A 40 -13.97 1.23 -22.57
N ARG A 41 -13.85 0.07 -23.21
CA ARG A 41 -13.58 -1.19 -22.49
C ARG A 41 -12.19 -1.05 -21.91
N LEU A 42 -12.10 -0.51 -20.69
CA LEU A 42 -10.80 -0.33 -20.04
C LEU A 42 -10.08 -1.66 -19.81
N PHE A 43 -10.80 -2.80 -19.81
CA PHE A 43 -10.21 -4.11 -19.56
C PHE A 43 -11.04 -5.25 -20.20
N PRO A 44 -10.63 -5.81 -21.34
CA PRO A 44 -11.16 -7.10 -21.74
C PRO A 44 -10.50 -8.19 -20.90
N VAL A 45 -11.16 -8.64 -19.85
CA VAL A 45 -10.96 -10.00 -19.38
C VAL A 45 -11.71 -10.86 -20.39
N GLN A 46 -11.01 -11.68 -21.17
CA GLN A 46 -11.65 -12.70 -22.00
C GLN A 46 -12.38 -13.64 -21.04
N GLN A 47 -13.69 -13.50 -20.95
CA GLN A 47 -14.54 -14.45 -20.24
C GLN A 47 -14.67 -15.69 -21.13
N ASN A 48 -13.97 -16.74 -20.79
CA ASN A 48 -14.47 -18.08 -21.05
C ASN A 48 -15.54 -18.37 -19.99
N GLU A 49 -16.71 -18.84 -20.38
CA GLU A 49 -17.90 -19.07 -19.51
C GLU A 49 -17.65 -20.05 -18.34
N THR A 50 -16.45 -20.58 -18.18
CA THR A 50 -16.01 -21.49 -17.12
C THR A 50 -15.04 -20.87 -16.11
N GLU A 51 -14.59 -19.61 -16.29
CA GLU A 51 -13.62 -18.98 -15.38
C GLU A 51 -14.32 -18.33 -14.19
N LYS A 52 -13.84 -18.67 -13.00
CA LYS A 52 -14.26 -18.03 -11.74
C LYS A 52 -13.99 -16.52 -11.83
N VAL A 53 -14.99 -15.70 -11.50
CA VAL A 53 -14.87 -14.23 -11.45
C VAL A 53 -13.67 -13.86 -10.59
N PRO A 54 -12.69 -13.07 -11.12
CA PRO A 54 -11.54 -12.61 -10.35
C PRO A 54 -11.99 -11.87 -9.08
N LYS A 55 -11.34 -12.13 -7.96
CA LYS A 55 -11.71 -11.54 -6.67
C LYS A 55 -10.53 -10.85 -6.01
N LEU A 56 -10.79 -9.68 -5.47
CA LEU A 56 -9.91 -8.98 -4.57
C LEU A 56 -10.15 -9.50 -3.15
N HIS A 57 -9.12 -9.95 -2.47
CA HIS A 57 -9.16 -10.33 -1.07
C HIS A 57 -9.04 -9.09 -0.18
N VAL A 58 -9.91 -8.98 0.79
CA VAL A 58 -9.92 -7.88 1.77
C VAL A 58 -10.10 -8.48 3.16
N ILE A 59 -9.22 -8.15 4.06
CA ILE A 59 -9.35 -8.54 5.46
C ILE A 59 -9.99 -7.38 6.22
N ARG A 60 -11.12 -7.65 6.86
CA ARG A 60 -11.79 -6.70 7.74
C ARG A 60 -11.54 -7.08 9.19
N TYR A 61 -11.15 -6.10 10.00
CA TYR A 61 -11.05 -6.22 11.45
C TYR A 61 -11.98 -5.22 12.12
N THR A 62 -12.66 -5.63 13.19
CA THR A 62 -13.63 -4.79 13.91
C THR A 62 -13.15 -4.43 15.31
N ALA A 63 -13.11 -3.14 15.64
CA ALA A 63 -12.84 -2.65 16.98
C ALA A 63 -14.09 -2.76 17.87
N ASP A 64 -13.90 -2.91 19.17
CA ASP A 64 -15.02 -3.08 20.13
C ASP A 64 -15.82 -1.77 20.32
N GLN A 65 -15.14 -0.62 20.32
CA GLN A 65 -15.75 0.71 20.43
C GLN A 65 -15.23 1.59 19.27
N PRO A 66 -15.81 1.46 18.08
CA PRO A 66 -15.30 2.13 16.90
C PRO A 66 -15.59 3.63 16.93
N LYS A 67 -14.57 4.45 16.64
CA LYS A 67 -14.64 5.89 16.43
C LYS A 67 -14.33 6.32 15.00
N GLY A 68 -13.88 5.37 14.18
CA GLY A 68 -13.56 5.60 12.77
C GLY A 68 -13.27 4.30 12.04
N VAL A 69 -13.13 4.42 10.74
CA VAL A 69 -12.75 3.34 9.82
C VAL A 69 -11.44 3.72 9.16
N LEU A 70 -10.50 2.79 9.10
CA LEU A 70 -9.21 2.96 8.46
C LEU A 70 -9.05 1.92 7.34
N VAL A 71 -8.79 2.37 6.13
CA VAL A 71 -8.34 1.49 5.04
C VAL A 71 -6.83 1.52 5.00
N ILE A 72 -6.19 0.34 4.97
CA ILE A 72 -4.73 0.20 4.82
C ILE A 72 -4.42 -0.22 3.38
N SER A 73 -3.62 0.58 2.68
CA SER A 73 -3.13 0.27 1.33
C SER A 73 -1.64 -0.07 1.41
N HIS A 74 -1.31 -1.36 1.20
CA HIS A 74 0.03 -1.90 1.39
C HIS A 74 0.98 -1.60 0.22
N GLY A 75 2.29 -1.78 0.46
CA GLY A 75 3.35 -1.53 -0.51
C GLY A 75 3.53 -2.63 -1.56
N PHE A 76 4.52 -2.41 -2.44
CA PHE A 76 4.94 -3.36 -3.47
C PHE A 76 5.55 -4.62 -2.84
N THR A 77 5.18 -5.80 -3.33
CA THR A 77 5.61 -7.11 -2.82
C THR A 77 5.29 -7.40 -1.35
N GLU A 78 4.36 -6.64 -0.78
CA GLU A 78 3.87 -6.84 0.57
C GLU A 78 2.55 -7.60 0.59
N SER A 79 2.13 -8.01 1.80
CA SER A 79 0.89 -8.73 2.05
C SER A 79 0.36 -8.44 3.45
N ALA A 80 -0.86 -8.86 3.71
CA ALA A 80 -1.57 -8.54 4.94
C ALA A 80 -0.82 -8.88 6.24
N PRO A 81 -0.10 -10.00 6.39
CA PRO A 81 0.63 -10.33 7.62
C PRO A 81 1.64 -9.27 8.05
N LYS A 82 2.18 -8.50 7.11
CA LYS A 82 3.13 -7.42 7.40
C LYS A 82 2.51 -6.26 8.19
N TYR A 83 1.19 -6.14 8.15
CA TYR A 83 0.43 -5.06 8.78
C TYR A 83 -0.29 -5.48 10.05
N GLU A 84 -0.07 -6.69 10.57
CA GLU A 84 -0.76 -7.22 11.75
C GLU A 84 -0.48 -6.39 13.00
N GLU A 85 0.77 -6.02 13.26
CA GLU A 85 1.15 -5.18 14.40
C GLU A 85 0.49 -3.80 14.32
N LEU A 86 0.53 -3.14 13.16
CA LEU A 86 -0.16 -1.86 12.95
C LEU A 86 -1.68 -2.00 13.12
N THR A 87 -2.25 -3.06 12.59
CA THR A 87 -3.68 -3.36 12.72
C THR A 87 -4.08 -3.55 14.18
N PHE A 88 -3.25 -4.23 14.96
CA PHE A 88 -3.44 -4.39 16.40
C PHE A 88 -3.50 -3.03 17.12
N TYR A 89 -2.60 -2.11 16.80
CA TYR A 89 -2.61 -0.76 17.38
C TYR A 89 -3.83 0.07 16.94
N PHE A 90 -4.20 0.03 15.66
CA PHE A 90 -5.37 0.75 15.17
C PHE A 90 -6.68 0.24 15.79
N LEU A 91 -6.81 -1.07 15.98
CA LEU A 91 -7.98 -1.65 16.66
C LEU A 91 -8.07 -1.21 18.13
N GLN A 92 -6.96 -1.23 18.88
CA GLN A 92 -6.91 -0.73 20.24
C GLN A 92 -7.25 0.76 20.32
N ALA A 93 -6.89 1.53 19.29
CA ALA A 93 -7.22 2.94 19.17
C ALA A 93 -8.67 3.20 18.71
N GLY A 94 -9.48 2.16 18.49
CA GLY A 94 -10.89 2.28 18.12
C GLY A 94 -11.14 2.50 16.64
N TYR A 95 -10.28 2.00 15.75
CA TYR A 95 -10.52 2.02 14.30
C TYR A 95 -10.90 0.64 13.79
N HIS A 96 -12.02 0.51 13.07
CA HIS A 96 -12.22 -0.63 12.17
C HIS A 96 -11.16 -0.57 11.08
N VAL A 97 -10.58 -1.71 10.72
CA VAL A 97 -9.54 -1.76 9.69
C VAL A 97 -10.01 -2.61 8.52
N TYR A 98 -9.88 -2.07 7.31
CA TYR A 98 -10.03 -2.78 6.04
C TYR A 98 -8.68 -2.82 5.34
N LEU A 99 -8.15 -4.01 5.15
CA LEU A 99 -6.85 -4.26 4.55
C LEU A 99 -7.02 -5.07 3.27
N PRO A 100 -7.21 -4.42 2.10
CA PRO A 100 -7.17 -5.12 0.82
C PRO A 100 -5.76 -5.61 0.51
N GLU A 101 -5.64 -6.81 -0.01
CA GLU A 101 -4.46 -7.26 -0.72
C GLU A 101 -4.60 -6.83 -2.18
N HIS A 102 -3.74 -5.93 -2.65
CA HIS A 102 -3.83 -5.43 -4.04
C HIS A 102 -3.73 -6.57 -5.05
N MET A 103 -4.34 -6.40 -6.24
CA MET A 103 -4.17 -7.39 -7.31
C MET A 103 -2.69 -7.77 -7.50
N GLY A 104 -2.45 -9.05 -7.73
CA GLY A 104 -1.08 -9.58 -7.82
C GLY A 104 -0.41 -9.86 -6.48
N HIS A 105 -1.07 -9.60 -5.35
CA HIS A 105 -0.52 -9.77 -4.00
C HIS A 105 -1.41 -10.67 -3.14
N GLY A 106 -0.80 -11.36 -2.18
CA GLY A 106 -1.50 -12.22 -1.24
C GLY A 106 -2.41 -13.24 -1.93
N THR A 107 -3.62 -13.38 -1.44
CA THR A 107 -4.65 -14.26 -2.01
C THR A 107 -5.55 -13.58 -3.05
N SER A 108 -5.30 -12.31 -3.38
CA SER A 108 -5.97 -11.61 -4.47
C SER A 108 -5.61 -12.19 -5.83
N TYR A 109 -6.49 -12.00 -6.81
CA TYR A 109 -6.29 -12.49 -8.16
C TYR A 109 -5.00 -11.96 -8.82
N ARG A 110 -4.49 -12.71 -9.78
CA ARG A 110 -3.29 -12.39 -10.56
C ARG A 110 -3.61 -12.38 -12.05
N MET A 111 -2.89 -11.56 -12.80
CA MET A 111 -2.97 -11.48 -14.26
C MET A 111 -1.78 -12.15 -14.98
N THR A 112 -0.93 -12.84 -14.20
CA THR A 112 0.26 -13.58 -14.68
C THR A 112 0.20 -15.02 -14.22
N GLU A 113 0.81 -15.93 -14.95
CA GLU A 113 0.99 -17.32 -14.54
C GLU A 113 2.07 -17.46 -13.46
N ASP A 114 3.09 -16.61 -13.49
CA ASP A 114 4.11 -16.53 -12.45
C ASP A 114 3.56 -15.80 -11.23
N PRO A 115 3.36 -16.48 -10.09
CA PRO A 115 2.79 -15.90 -8.89
C PRO A 115 3.71 -14.88 -8.21
N SER A 116 5.00 -14.91 -8.48
CA SER A 116 5.98 -13.95 -7.94
C SER A 116 5.99 -12.63 -8.69
N MET A 117 5.46 -12.58 -9.92
CA MET A 117 5.53 -11.39 -10.76
C MET A 117 4.42 -10.40 -10.44
N VAL A 118 4.78 -9.16 -10.15
CA VAL A 118 3.82 -8.06 -10.08
C VAL A 118 3.63 -7.45 -11.47
N TYR A 119 2.39 -7.52 -11.94
CA TYR A 119 1.96 -6.97 -13.23
C TYR A 119 0.63 -6.25 -13.07
N VAL A 120 0.46 -5.15 -13.79
CA VAL A 120 -0.81 -4.48 -13.98
C VAL A 120 -0.90 -3.96 -15.41
N ASP A 121 -2.06 -4.10 -16.03
CA ASP A 121 -2.34 -3.61 -17.38
C ASP A 121 -2.54 -2.09 -17.40
N HIS A 122 -3.19 -1.54 -16.37
CA HIS A 122 -3.42 -0.11 -16.21
C HIS A 122 -3.45 0.29 -14.74
N TRP A 123 -2.69 1.32 -14.34
CA TRP A 123 -2.59 1.78 -12.94
C TRP A 123 -3.93 2.18 -12.30
N LYS A 124 -4.91 2.65 -13.09
CA LYS A 124 -6.25 2.99 -12.60
C LYS A 124 -7.01 1.77 -12.06
N ARG A 125 -6.59 0.55 -12.40
CA ARG A 125 -7.18 -0.67 -11.83
C ARG A 125 -6.97 -0.71 -10.33
N TYR A 126 -5.74 -0.47 -9.85
CA TYR A 126 -5.47 -0.35 -8.42
C TYR A 126 -6.33 0.72 -7.75
N VAL A 127 -6.49 1.87 -8.40
CA VAL A 127 -7.32 2.97 -7.87
C VAL A 127 -8.78 2.56 -7.77
N GLN A 128 -9.34 1.93 -8.81
CA GLN A 128 -10.74 1.48 -8.85
C GLN A 128 -11.03 0.39 -7.81
N GLU A 129 -10.11 -0.55 -7.64
CA GLU A 129 -10.24 -1.62 -6.66
C GLU A 129 -10.17 -1.09 -5.22
N LEU A 130 -9.25 -0.17 -4.95
CA LEU A 130 -9.18 0.48 -3.63
C LEU A 130 -10.40 1.35 -3.36
N LEU A 131 -10.92 2.07 -4.36
CA LEU A 131 -12.20 2.80 -4.27
C LEU A 131 -13.36 1.86 -3.93
N GLN A 132 -13.45 0.70 -4.59
CA GLN A 132 -14.49 -0.29 -4.28
C GLN A 132 -14.46 -0.71 -2.81
N VAL A 133 -13.27 -0.94 -2.25
CA VAL A 133 -13.10 -1.26 -0.82
C VAL A 133 -13.50 -0.10 0.08
N CYS A 134 -13.08 1.13 -0.26
CA CYS A 134 -13.41 2.33 0.50
C CYS A 134 -14.93 2.59 0.53
N HIS A 135 -15.59 2.44 -0.61
CA HIS A 135 -17.05 2.58 -0.68
C HIS A 135 -17.79 1.50 0.12
N ALA A 136 -17.33 0.25 0.07
CA ALA A 136 -17.88 -0.82 0.89
C ALA A 136 -17.70 -0.52 2.39
N ALA A 137 -16.49 -0.12 2.78
CA ALA A 137 -16.17 0.24 4.16
C ALA A 137 -17.05 1.41 4.66
N LYS A 138 -17.24 2.44 3.84
CA LYS A 138 -18.13 3.58 4.17
C LYS A 138 -19.60 3.18 4.22
N SER A 139 -20.05 2.33 3.30
CA SER A 139 -21.44 1.84 3.28
C SER A 139 -21.77 0.95 4.49
N GLU A 140 -20.82 0.14 4.94
CA GLU A 140 -20.98 -0.69 6.14
C GLU A 140 -20.93 0.14 7.44
N ASN A 141 -20.33 1.36 7.40
CA ASN A 141 -20.11 2.22 8.56
C ASN A 141 -20.46 3.68 8.22
N PRO A 142 -21.72 4.01 7.90
CA PRO A 142 -22.10 5.32 7.35
C PRO A 142 -21.82 6.49 8.31
N GLU A 143 -21.93 6.28 9.61
CA GLU A 143 -21.76 7.30 10.65
C GLU A 143 -20.29 7.53 11.05
N LEU A 144 -19.39 6.59 10.71
CA LEU A 144 -17.99 6.69 11.09
C LEU A 144 -17.16 7.42 10.02
N PRO A 145 -16.21 8.29 10.43
CA PRO A 145 -15.27 8.89 9.49
C PRO A 145 -14.37 7.82 8.87
N LEU A 146 -14.21 7.88 7.55
CA LEU A 146 -13.30 7.02 6.80
C LEU A 146 -11.96 7.71 6.62
N SER A 147 -10.88 7.06 7.03
CA SER A 147 -9.51 7.53 6.86
C SER A 147 -8.68 6.50 6.09
N LEU A 148 -7.53 6.94 5.58
CA LEU A 148 -6.60 6.11 4.81
C LEU A 148 -5.22 6.11 5.47
N PHE A 149 -4.64 4.92 5.63
CA PHE A 149 -3.21 4.71 5.83
C PHE A 149 -2.64 4.00 4.60
N ALA A 150 -1.60 4.56 3.99
CA ALA A 150 -1.10 4.02 2.74
C ALA A 150 0.43 4.09 2.67
N HIS A 151 1.09 2.95 2.39
CA HIS A 151 2.53 2.82 2.35
C HIS A 151 3.06 2.57 0.95
N SER A 152 4.17 3.21 0.60
CA SER A 152 4.96 2.92 -0.62
C SER A 152 4.12 2.93 -1.91
N MET A 153 4.04 1.82 -2.66
CA MET A 153 3.14 1.65 -3.81
C MET A 153 1.69 1.96 -3.43
N GLY A 154 1.23 1.41 -2.30
CA GLY A 154 -0.09 1.71 -1.75
C GLY A 154 -0.27 3.19 -1.44
N GLY A 155 0.80 3.89 -1.04
CA GLY A 155 0.82 5.34 -0.85
C GLY A 155 0.57 6.11 -2.16
N GLY A 156 1.17 5.67 -3.27
CA GLY A 156 0.87 6.21 -4.60
C GLY A 156 -0.57 5.92 -5.05
N ILE A 157 -1.05 4.69 -4.80
CA ILE A 157 -2.44 4.30 -5.10
C ILE A 157 -3.41 5.12 -4.24
N GLY A 158 -3.19 5.19 -2.93
CA GLY A 158 -4.03 5.92 -1.99
C GLY A 158 -4.09 7.42 -2.27
N ALA A 159 -2.96 8.04 -2.58
CA ALA A 159 -2.91 9.43 -3.03
C ALA A 159 -3.71 9.64 -4.33
N SER A 160 -3.67 8.65 -5.25
CA SER A 160 -4.45 8.69 -6.49
C SER A 160 -5.95 8.53 -6.24
N VAL A 161 -6.34 7.70 -5.26
CA VAL A 161 -7.75 7.60 -4.80
C VAL A 161 -8.21 8.92 -4.20
N ALA A 162 -7.44 9.50 -3.27
CA ALA A 162 -7.77 10.79 -2.65
C ALA A 162 -7.87 11.95 -3.68
N ALA A 163 -7.09 11.89 -4.77
CA ALA A 163 -7.18 12.85 -5.86
C ALA A 163 -8.37 12.60 -6.81
N THR A 164 -8.87 11.36 -6.88
CA THR A 164 -9.98 10.96 -7.78
C THR A 164 -11.34 11.19 -7.13
N GLU A 165 -11.45 10.89 -5.84
CA GLU A 165 -12.63 11.18 -5.01
C GLU A 165 -12.23 11.99 -3.77
N PRO A 166 -12.07 13.33 -3.93
CA PRO A 166 -11.47 14.19 -2.92
C PRO A 166 -12.23 14.26 -1.58
N GLU A 167 -13.54 14.05 -1.60
CA GLU A 167 -14.40 14.11 -0.39
C GLU A 167 -14.52 12.77 0.34
N LEU A 168 -13.85 11.70 -0.15
CA LEU A 168 -14.03 10.36 0.38
C LEU A 168 -13.44 10.18 1.78
N PHE A 169 -12.27 10.77 2.03
CA PHE A 169 -11.54 10.57 3.27
C PHE A 169 -11.66 11.75 4.23
N TYR A 170 -11.81 11.40 5.50
CA TYR A 170 -11.69 12.36 6.59
C TYR A 170 -10.22 12.79 6.77
N ARG A 171 -9.27 11.82 6.75
CA ARG A 171 -7.83 12.07 6.89
C ARG A 171 -7.04 11.05 6.08
N VAL A 172 -5.86 11.46 5.59
CA VAL A 172 -4.96 10.63 4.78
C VAL A 172 -3.57 10.62 5.40
N VAL A 173 -3.09 9.43 5.74
CA VAL A 173 -1.71 9.19 6.18
C VAL A 173 -0.96 8.47 5.07
N LEU A 174 0.13 9.07 4.61
CA LEU A 174 1.02 8.52 3.59
C LEU A 174 2.39 8.22 4.20
N SER A 175 2.77 6.96 4.24
CA SER A 175 4.05 6.46 4.76
C SER A 175 4.99 6.12 3.61
N SER A 176 6.09 6.85 3.46
CA SER A 176 7.06 6.71 2.35
C SER A 176 6.39 6.50 0.99
N PRO A 177 5.38 7.31 0.60
CA PRO A 177 4.54 7.02 -0.55
C PRO A 177 5.33 7.08 -1.86
N MET A 178 5.01 6.16 -2.78
CA MET A 178 5.59 6.12 -4.13
C MET A 178 5.00 7.23 -5.01
N ILE A 179 5.42 8.48 -4.73
CA ILE A 179 5.13 9.61 -5.63
C ILE A 179 5.96 9.50 -6.91
N ARG A 180 7.16 8.92 -6.80
CA ARG A 180 8.02 8.55 -7.93
C ARG A 180 8.89 7.36 -7.54
N PRO A 181 8.79 6.21 -8.24
CA PRO A 181 9.69 5.09 -8.01
C PRO A 181 11.11 5.44 -8.45
N LEU A 182 12.11 4.90 -7.76
CA LEU A 182 13.48 4.88 -8.25
C LEU A 182 13.62 3.81 -9.34
N THR A 183 14.49 4.06 -10.31
CA THR A 183 14.74 3.20 -11.46
C THR A 183 16.20 2.73 -11.52
N GLY A 184 16.82 2.64 -10.34
CA GLY A 184 18.25 2.29 -10.23
C GLY A 184 19.13 3.27 -10.99
N ASN A 185 20.09 2.75 -11.76
CA ASN A 185 21.01 3.55 -12.55
C ASN A 185 20.44 4.02 -13.89
N VAL A 186 19.21 3.66 -14.25
CA VAL A 186 18.58 4.08 -15.51
C VAL A 186 17.87 5.41 -15.28
N PRO A 187 18.20 6.49 -16.03
CA PRO A 187 17.48 7.75 -15.94
C PRO A 187 15.96 7.56 -16.14
N TRP A 188 15.18 8.18 -15.28
CA TRP A 188 13.73 7.96 -15.21
C TRP A 188 12.97 8.10 -16.54
N PRO A 189 13.25 9.13 -17.42
CA PRO A 189 12.60 9.20 -18.74
C PRO A 189 12.96 8.02 -19.65
N LEU A 190 14.21 7.54 -19.57
CA LEU A 190 14.67 6.40 -20.35
C LEU A 190 14.02 5.10 -19.86
N ALA A 191 13.92 4.92 -18.54
CA ALA A 191 13.20 3.79 -17.95
C ALA A 191 11.75 3.73 -18.42
N TRP A 192 11.09 4.89 -18.51
CA TRP A 192 9.73 4.98 -19.05
C TRP A 192 9.66 4.57 -20.52
N ILE A 193 10.53 5.10 -21.38
CA ILE A 193 10.55 4.75 -22.82
C ILE A 193 10.79 3.25 -23.00
N ILE A 194 11.71 2.66 -22.25
CA ILE A 194 12.00 1.22 -22.29
C ILE A 194 10.78 0.40 -21.87
N ALA A 195 10.14 0.77 -20.74
CA ALA A 195 9.00 0.05 -20.22
C ALA A 195 7.78 0.12 -21.19
N GLU A 196 7.49 1.31 -21.73
CA GLU A 196 6.44 1.48 -22.74
C GLU A 196 6.74 0.71 -24.03
N GLY A 197 7.97 0.79 -24.52
CA GLY A 197 8.40 0.05 -25.71
C GLY A 197 8.27 -1.47 -25.50
N ALA A 198 8.67 -1.99 -24.35
CA ALA A 198 8.48 -3.39 -23.99
C ALA A 198 7.00 -3.80 -23.98
N CYS A 199 6.14 -2.95 -23.40
CA CYS A 199 4.68 -3.19 -23.40
C CYS A 199 4.11 -3.21 -24.84
N LEU A 200 4.49 -2.27 -25.70
CA LEU A 200 4.07 -2.22 -27.11
C LEU A 200 4.50 -3.45 -27.90
N LEU A 201 5.66 -4.03 -27.56
CA LEU A 201 6.18 -5.27 -28.15
C LEU A 201 5.61 -6.56 -27.54
N GLY A 202 4.56 -6.46 -26.70
CA GLY A 202 3.94 -7.61 -26.04
C GLY A 202 4.73 -8.19 -24.86
N LYS A 203 5.82 -7.52 -24.43
CA LYS A 203 6.68 -7.97 -23.31
C LYS A 203 6.28 -7.36 -21.96
N GLY A 204 5.07 -6.84 -21.82
CA GLY A 204 4.59 -6.25 -20.58
C GLY A 204 4.61 -7.22 -19.38
N LYS A 205 4.41 -8.51 -19.61
CA LYS A 205 4.46 -9.61 -18.64
C LYS A 205 5.85 -10.28 -18.58
N THR A 206 6.92 -9.51 -18.66
CA THR A 206 8.29 -10.00 -18.39
C THR A 206 8.96 -9.12 -17.35
N TYR A 207 9.87 -9.69 -16.59
CA TYR A 207 10.60 -8.97 -15.55
C TYR A 207 11.44 -7.83 -16.12
N VAL A 208 11.49 -6.72 -15.39
CA VAL A 208 12.46 -5.66 -15.62
C VAL A 208 13.87 -6.18 -15.30
N PRO A 209 14.93 -5.76 -16.03
CA PRO A 209 16.30 -6.18 -15.72
C PRO A 209 16.65 -6.00 -14.26
N GLY A 210 17.23 -7.04 -13.66
CA GLY A 210 17.57 -7.10 -12.24
C GLY A 210 16.42 -7.60 -11.34
N GLN A 211 15.20 -7.71 -11.87
CA GLN A 211 14.07 -8.32 -11.15
C GLN A 211 13.96 -9.80 -11.49
N LYS A 212 13.49 -10.60 -10.52
CA LYS A 212 13.41 -12.06 -10.60
C LYS A 212 12.30 -12.60 -9.72
N PRO A 213 11.85 -13.84 -9.92
CA PRO A 213 10.94 -14.51 -8.99
C PRO A 213 11.51 -14.55 -7.56
N TYR A 214 10.64 -14.76 -6.60
CA TYR A 214 11.03 -14.95 -5.20
C TYR A 214 11.98 -16.15 -5.05
N GLN A 215 13.04 -15.98 -4.29
CA GLN A 215 14.07 -17.00 -4.06
C GLN A 215 14.33 -17.28 -2.59
N GLY A 216 13.64 -16.57 -1.68
CA GLY A 216 13.99 -16.55 -0.26
C GLY A 216 15.32 -15.82 0.00
N ASN A 217 15.83 -15.94 1.23
CA ASN A 217 17.17 -15.50 1.63
C ASN A 217 17.45 -13.98 1.40
N GLU A 218 16.45 -13.12 1.62
CA GLU A 218 16.70 -11.67 1.72
C GLU A 218 17.46 -11.38 3.01
N ALA A 219 18.60 -10.67 2.91
CA ALA A 219 19.37 -10.27 4.07
C ALA A 219 18.79 -9.04 4.74
N PHE A 220 18.79 -9.02 6.08
CA PHE A 220 18.29 -7.86 6.84
C PHE A 220 19.04 -6.56 6.50
N GLU A 221 20.34 -6.65 6.26
CA GLU A 221 21.18 -5.50 5.92
C GLU A 221 20.73 -4.80 4.63
N ASP A 222 20.20 -5.55 3.67
CA ASP A 222 19.71 -5.06 2.38
C ASP A 222 18.23 -4.68 2.40
N SER A 223 17.55 -4.94 3.52
CA SER A 223 16.11 -4.76 3.64
C SER A 223 15.67 -3.30 3.82
N ALA A 224 14.39 -3.09 3.65
CA ALA A 224 13.72 -1.82 3.91
C ALA A 224 13.46 -1.54 5.40
N SER A 225 13.67 -2.53 6.27
CA SER A 225 13.45 -2.50 7.71
C SER A 225 14.68 -2.03 8.48
N THR A 226 14.46 -1.46 9.67
CA THR A 226 15.49 -1.18 10.66
C THR A 226 15.29 -1.97 11.97
N SER A 227 14.31 -2.87 12.00
CA SER A 227 14.04 -3.80 13.10
C SER A 227 14.22 -5.23 12.63
N GLU A 228 15.25 -5.91 13.11
CA GLU A 228 15.56 -7.29 12.74
C GLU A 228 14.44 -8.28 13.18
N PRO A 229 13.87 -8.20 14.41
CA PRO A 229 12.80 -9.11 14.81
C PRO A 229 11.54 -8.99 13.95
N ARG A 230 11.14 -7.75 13.57
CA ARG A 230 9.99 -7.47 12.70
C ARG A 230 10.23 -7.99 11.28
N PHE A 231 11.43 -7.77 10.76
CA PHE A 231 11.86 -8.31 9.49
C PHE A 231 11.83 -9.85 9.49
N ALA A 232 12.48 -10.47 10.46
CA ALA A 232 12.61 -11.94 10.54
C ALA A 232 11.25 -12.64 10.59
N ARG A 233 10.30 -12.15 11.42
CA ARG A 233 8.95 -12.74 11.50
C ARG A 233 8.23 -12.67 10.16
N TYR A 234 8.21 -11.51 9.51
CA TYR A 234 7.52 -11.37 8.22
C TYR A 234 8.14 -12.28 7.16
N HIS A 235 9.48 -12.39 7.12
CA HIS A 235 10.15 -13.25 6.17
C HIS A 235 9.89 -14.74 6.45
N ALA A 236 9.83 -15.16 7.72
CA ALA A 236 9.45 -16.53 8.08
C ALA A 236 8.02 -16.87 7.61
N ILE A 237 7.07 -15.93 7.73
CA ILE A 237 5.71 -16.10 7.21
C ILE A 237 5.73 -16.17 5.68
N ARG A 238 6.47 -15.29 5.02
CA ARG A 238 6.59 -15.24 3.56
C ARG A 238 7.20 -16.52 2.99
N ASP A 239 8.22 -17.07 3.64
CA ASP A 239 8.85 -18.33 3.23
C ASP A 239 7.92 -19.53 3.38
N ALA A 240 7.08 -19.54 4.41
CA ALA A 240 6.14 -20.63 4.69
C ALA A 240 4.87 -20.59 3.78
N HIS A 241 4.55 -19.45 3.17
CA HIS A 241 3.30 -19.22 2.46
C HIS A 241 3.52 -18.79 1.01
N PRO A 242 3.33 -19.69 0.02
CA PRO A 242 3.56 -19.39 -1.40
C PRO A 242 2.80 -18.18 -1.93
N GLU A 243 1.60 -17.89 -1.40
CA GLU A 243 0.78 -16.75 -1.76
C GLU A 243 1.43 -15.40 -1.43
N TYR A 244 2.39 -15.37 -0.50
CA TYR A 244 3.14 -14.18 -0.10
C TYR A 244 4.52 -14.06 -0.76
N GLN A 245 4.92 -15.05 -1.59
CA GLN A 245 6.21 -15.09 -2.29
C GLN A 245 6.21 -14.24 -3.56
N ILE A 246 5.78 -12.99 -3.41
CA ILE A 246 5.73 -11.98 -4.47
C ILE A 246 7.06 -11.24 -4.47
N ASN A 247 7.64 -10.99 -5.65
CA ASN A 247 8.95 -10.33 -5.68
C ASN A 247 9.15 -9.32 -6.80
N GLY A 248 9.08 -9.69 -8.05
CA GLY A 248 9.67 -8.88 -9.11
C GLY A 248 8.68 -8.01 -9.88
N ALA A 249 9.13 -6.81 -10.24
CA ALA A 249 8.40 -5.91 -11.12
C ALA A 249 8.47 -6.38 -12.59
N SER A 250 7.32 -6.37 -13.28
CA SER A 250 7.25 -6.49 -14.72
C SER A 250 7.40 -5.13 -15.43
N TYR A 251 7.66 -5.13 -16.74
CA TYR A 251 7.62 -3.90 -17.53
C TYR A 251 6.23 -3.25 -17.49
N GLY A 252 5.15 -4.04 -17.47
CA GLY A 252 3.79 -3.52 -17.35
C GLY A 252 3.57 -2.78 -16.04
N TRP A 253 4.04 -3.36 -14.93
CA TRP A 253 3.98 -2.66 -13.66
C TRP A 253 4.80 -1.36 -13.66
N LEU A 254 6.05 -1.40 -14.14
CA LEU A 254 6.93 -0.23 -14.17
C LEU A 254 6.34 0.91 -15.02
N ALA A 255 5.86 0.62 -16.23
CA ALA A 255 5.22 1.62 -17.09
C ALA A 255 4.02 2.28 -16.39
N ASN A 256 3.21 1.48 -15.70
CA ASN A 256 2.03 1.97 -14.98
C ASN A 256 2.37 2.70 -13.67
N ALA A 257 3.41 2.29 -12.95
CA ALA A 257 3.92 3.03 -11.80
C ALA A 257 4.42 4.43 -12.21
N ILE A 258 5.10 4.52 -13.36
CA ILE A 258 5.54 5.81 -13.92
C ILE A 258 4.35 6.67 -14.35
N ARG A 259 3.33 6.11 -15.02
CA ARG A 259 2.12 6.85 -15.41
C ARG A 259 1.35 7.39 -14.19
N MET A 260 1.21 6.59 -13.12
CA MET A 260 0.62 7.04 -11.86
C MET A 260 1.44 8.15 -11.22
N SER A 261 2.77 8.02 -11.24
CA SER A 261 3.70 9.04 -10.77
C SER A 261 3.53 10.38 -11.51
N LEU A 262 3.43 10.34 -12.84
CA LEU A 262 3.15 11.53 -13.67
C LEU A 262 1.81 12.17 -13.32
N PHE A 263 0.77 11.37 -13.11
CA PHE A 263 -0.54 11.87 -12.67
C PHE A 263 -0.42 12.62 -11.34
N LEU A 264 0.21 12.02 -10.32
CA LEU A 264 0.35 12.63 -8.99
C LEU A 264 1.19 13.92 -9.04
N GLN A 265 2.35 13.91 -9.72
CA GLN A 265 3.26 15.04 -9.76
C GLN A 265 2.73 16.25 -10.56
N HIS A 266 1.88 16.02 -11.57
CA HIS A 266 1.41 17.09 -12.46
C HIS A 266 -0.03 17.51 -12.23
N ARG A 267 -0.92 16.62 -11.77
CA ARG A 267 -2.37 16.88 -11.66
C ARG A 267 -2.95 16.52 -10.29
N GLY A 268 -2.69 15.31 -9.79
CA GLY A 268 -3.37 14.73 -8.63
C GLY A 268 -3.26 15.60 -7.37
N TRP A 269 -2.12 16.20 -7.11
CA TRP A 269 -1.90 17.02 -5.92
C TRP A 269 -2.88 18.21 -5.80
N ARG A 270 -3.44 18.71 -6.93
CA ARG A 270 -4.38 19.84 -6.93
C ARG A 270 -5.78 19.48 -6.42
N ASN A 271 -6.11 18.20 -6.44
CA ASN A 271 -7.45 17.72 -6.12
C ASN A 271 -7.58 17.23 -4.67
N MET A 272 -6.51 17.28 -3.88
CA MET A 272 -6.55 16.84 -2.48
C MET A 272 -7.51 17.72 -1.67
N LYS A 273 -8.38 17.11 -0.86
CA LYS A 273 -9.30 17.83 0.04
C LYS A 273 -9.22 17.37 1.48
N ALA A 274 -8.81 16.13 1.72
CA ALA A 274 -8.58 15.63 3.07
C ALA A 274 -7.26 16.18 3.64
N PRO A 275 -7.19 16.54 4.92
CA PRO A 275 -5.93 16.79 5.61
C PRO A 275 -4.96 15.61 5.46
N MET A 276 -3.67 15.91 5.30
CA MET A 276 -2.65 14.91 4.99
C MET A 276 -1.50 14.93 6.00
N LEU A 277 -1.09 13.73 6.44
CA LEU A 277 0.15 13.50 7.17
C LEU A 277 1.04 12.64 6.29
N ILE A 278 2.14 13.21 5.82
CA ILE A 278 3.08 12.55 4.91
C ILE A 278 4.39 12.31 5.64
N PHE A 279 4.74 11.05 5.80
CA PHE A 279 6.03 10.65 6.34
C PHE A 279 7.01 10.28 5.24
N ARG A 280 8.27 10.61 5.49
CA ARG A 280 9.40 10.05 4.75
C ARG A 280 10.42 9.41 5.68
N SER A 281 11.11 8.41 5.19
CA SER A 281 12.32 7.87 5.81
C SER A 281 13.50 8.85 5.74
N GLU A 282 14.50 8.63 6.55
CA GLU A 282 15.76 9.38 6.43
C GLU A 282 16.49 8.99 5.15
N SER A 283 16.59 7.69 4.86
CA SER A 283 17.15 7.14 3.62
C SER A 283 16.15 6.22 2.94
N ASP A 284 16.08 6.29 1.61
CA ASP A 284 15.15 5.49 0.82
C ASP A 284 15.79 5.03 -0.48
N GLN A 285 15.72 3.72 -0.73
CA GLN A 285 16.27 3.12 -1.94
C GLN A 285 15.20 2.69 -2.97
N TYR A 286 13.92 2.97 -2.67
CA TYR A 286 12.78 2.55 -3.51
C TYR A 286 12.03 3.73 -4.12
N VAL A 287 11.90 4.84 -3.37
CA VAL A 287 11.15 6.03 -3.80
C VAL A 287 12.01 7.29 -3.75
N SER A 288 11.72 8.22 -4.64
CA SER A 288 12.43 9.50 -4.72
C SER A 288 11.98 10.44 -3.61
N LEU A 289 12.86 10.70 -2.65
CA LEU A 289 12.62 11.66 -1.57
C LEU A 289 12.41 13.10 -2.10
N ASP A 290 13.10 13.48 -3.18
CA ASP A 290 12.92 14.80 -3.81
C ASP A 290 11.54 14.96 -4.44
N ALA A 291 11.05 13.93 -5.14
CA ALA A 291 9.72 13.96 -5.72
C ALA A 291 8.63 13.99 -4.65
N LEU A 292 8.83 13.26 -3.55
CA LEU A 292 7.94 13.26 -2.40
C LEU A 292 7.91 14.63 -1.71
N LYS A 293 9.08 15.22 -1.46
CA LYS A 293 9.21 16.57 -0.92
C LYS A 293 8.51 17.61 -1.82
N CYS A 294 8.78 17.56 -3.12
CA CYS A 294 8.14 18.46 -4.08
C CYS A 294 6.60 18.31 -4.11
N PHE A 295 6.08 17.09 -3.96
CA PHE A 295 4.64 16.83 -3.88
C PHE A 295 4.03 17.47 -2.62
N ALA A 296 4.61 17.26 -1.45
CA ALA A 296 4.18 17.85 -0.19
C ALA A 296 4.25 19.39 -0.23
N GLU A 297 5.38 19.96 -0.68
CA GLU A 297 5.57 21.39 -0.80
C GLU A 297 4.56 22.06 -1.76
N LYS A 298 4.18 21.39 -2.84
CA LYS A 298 3.12 21.90 -3.75
C LYS A 298 1.78 22.02 -3.03
N ILE A 299 1.40 20.99 -2.25
CA ILE A 299 0.15 21.01 -1.48
C ILE A 299 0.19 22.14 -0.44
N GLN A 300 1.28 22.24 0.32
CA GLN A 300 1.47 23.27 1.34
C GLN A 300 1.50 24.68 0.76
N LYS A 301 2.34 24.91 -0.26
CA LYS A 301 2.55 26.24 -0.87
C LYS A 301 1.27 26.79 -1.51
N HIS A 302 0.44 25.93 -2.08
CA HIS A 302 -0.81 26.35 -2.70
C HIS A 302 -2.00 26.34 -1.73
N GLY A 303 -1.78 26.00 -0.45
CA GLY A 303 -2.82 25.97 0.58
C GLY A 303 -3.99 25.07 0.22
N ILE A 304 -3.71 23.95 -0.46
CA ILE A 304 -4.76 23.05 -0.97
C ILE A 304 -5.50 22.42 0.22
N VAL A 305 -4.75 21.83 1.16
CA VAL A 305 -5.26 21.28 2.42
C VAL A 305 -4.18 21.40 3.50
N PRO A 306 -4.52 21.27 4.80
CA PRO A 306 -3.53 21.06 5.85
C PRO A 306 -2.68 19.84 5.50
N CYS A 307 -1.35 20.03 5.44
CA CYS A 307 -0.42 18.97 5.07
C CYS A 307 0.82 19.06 5.94
N GLU A 308 1.03 18.04 6.75
CA GLU A 308 2.26 17.85 7.51
C GLU A 308 3.22 16.96 6.72
N TYR A 309 4.49 17.34 6.65
CA TYR A 309 5.55 16.56 6.02
C TYR A 309 6.65 16.30 7.04
N VAL A 310 6.79 15.04 7.43
CA VAL A 310 7.61 14.62 8.57
C VAL A 310 8.68 13.63 8.13
N MET A 311 9.93 13.88 8.49
CA MET A 311 11.02 12.92 8.37
C MET A 311 11.18 12.16 9.67
N ILE A 312 11.25 10.84 9.60
CA ILE A 312 11.54 9.98 10.75
C ILE A 312 13.04 9.60 10.73
N PRO A 313 13.82 10.06 11.70
CA PRO A 313 15.26 9.81 11.72
C PRO A 313 15.58 8.34 12.02
N GLY A 314 16.72 7.87 11.53
CA GLY A 314 17.21 6.51 11.75
C GLY A 314 16.44 5.44 11.00
N THR A 315 15.60 5.83 10.02
CA THR A 315 14.72 4.89 9.32
C THR A 315 15.11 4.65 7.87
N ARG A 316 14.81 3.45 7.38
CA ARG A 316 14.76 3.07 5.98
C ARG A 316 13.30 3.19 5.49
N HIS A 317 13.00 2.64 4.32
CA HIS A 317 11.71 2.77 3.64
C HIS A 317 10.48 2.36 4.49
N GLU A 318 10.59 1.30 5.30
CA GLU A 318 9.52 0.74 6.11
C GLU A 318 9.47 1.36 7.52
N LEU A 319 8.77 2.49 7.66
CA LEU A 319 8.70 3.25 8.91
C LEU A 319 8.00 2.50 10.07
N TYR A 320 7.21 1.50 9.75
CA TYR A 320 6.52 0.64 10.72
C TYR A 320 7.32 -0.61 11.10
N SER A 321 8.46 -0.85 10.46
CA SER A 321 9.38 -1.95 10.78
C SER A 321 10.68 -1.37 11.33
N THR A 322 10.56 -0.66 12.45
CA THR A 322 11.63 0.13 13.09
C THR A 322 11.73 -0.21 14.58
N PRO A 323 12.84 0.13 15.29
CA PRO A 323 12.95 -0.06 16.72
C PRO A 323 11.79 0.54 17.51
N ASP A 324 11.46 -0.04 18.65
CA ASP A 324 10.28 0.27 19.48
C ASP A 324 10.05 1.76 19.72
N ALA A 325 11.10 2.49 20.11
CA ALA A 325 10.97 3.93 20.40
C ALA A 325 10.60 4.75 19.16
N VAL A 326 11.11 4.36 17.99
CA VAL A 326 10.80 5.01 16.70
C VAL A 326 9.39 4.67 16.25
N LEU A 327 9.00 3.39 16.37
CA LEU A 327 7.66 2.94 16.03
C LEU A 327 6.59 3.59 16.91
N GLN A 328 6.85 3.73 18.22
CA GLN A 328 5.93 4.37 19.15
C GLN A 328 5.70 5.84 18.79
N ASP A 329 6.77 6.63 18.58
CA ASP A 329 6.63 8.04 18.16
C ASP A 329 5.88 8.15 16.82
N TYR A 330 6.21 7.28 15.86
CA TYR A 330 5.53 7.22 14.57
C TYR A 330 4.03 6.92 14.71
N MET A 331 3.66 5.92 15.50
CA MET A 331 2.26 5.55 15.75
C MET A 331 1.51 6.61 16.54
N GLU A 332 2.11 7.21 17.56
CA GLU A 332 1.50 8.28 18.35
C GLU A 332 1.16 9.50 17.47
N ARG A 333 2.05 9.86 16.54
CA ARG A 333 1.79 10.94 15.56
C ARG A 333 0.61 10.60 14.65
N ILE A 334 0.56 9.36 14.14
CA ILE A 334 -0.56 8.90 13.30
C ILE A 334 -1.86 8.96 14.09
N LEU A 335 -1.89 8.38 15.28
CA LEU A 335 -3.12 8.29 16.08
C LEU A 335 -3.63 9.66 16.54
N ARG A 336 -2.72 10.58 16.89
CA ARG A 336 -3.06 11.98 17.17
C ARG A 336 -3.68 12.63 15.94
N PHE A 337 -3.01 12.57 14.78
CA PHE A 337 -3.51 13.13 13.53
C PHE A 337 -4.88 12.55 13.16
N LEU A 338 -5.09 11.25 13.27
CA LEU A 338 -6.38 10.62 12.97
C LEU A 338 -7.51 11.01 13.94
N SER A 339 -7.18 11.43 15.16
CA SER A 339 -8.16 11.79 16.23
C SER A 339 -8.47 13.28 16.33
N GLU A 340 -7.68 14.16 15.70
CA GLU A 340 -7.95 15.60 15.68
C GLU A 340 -9.23 15.88 14.88
N GLY A 341 -10.22 16.56 15.46
CA GLY A 341 -11.50 16.77 14.81
C GLY A 341 -12.11 18.07 15.12
#